data_f99ff5e4681d85b5f07c3cf8169e57f8
#
_entry.id   f99ff5e4681d85b5f07c3cf8169e57f8
#
_cell.length_a   1.000
_cell.length_b   1.000
_cell.length_c   1.000
_cell.angle_alpha   90.00
_cell.angle_beta   90.00
_cell.angle_gamma   90.00
#
_symmetry.space_group_name_H-M   'P 1'
#
loop_
_entity.id
_entity.type
_entity.pdbx_description
1 polymer ?
#
loop_
_entity_poly.entity_id
_entity_poly.type
_entity_poly.pdbx_seq_one_letter_code
_entity_poly.pdbx_strand_id
1 'polypeptide(L)'
;MPSPDPADHDVIDALDSFYCHNVIAALWADAVANRLEGMAIYLLSDKIPEVAEHARAAARRLADRIGDLGGAITADPRQLIDRAPGDVEFTIPDCSSPRAIASYALHRLDIIIDAYQTLLDKVRGRDDVSFALVVDLLAAETHRRADVIAALAGS
;
A
#
# COMPACT_ATOMS: atom_id res chain seq x y z
N MET A 1 23.31 -9.16 -14.89
CA MET A 1 22.83 -7.90 -14.34
C MET A 1 23.87 -7.28 -13.42
N PRO A 2 24.24 -6.04 -13.62
CA PRO A 2 25.16 -5.41 -12.69
C PRO A 2 24.51 -5.30 -11.30
N SER A 3 25.33 -5.41 -10.26
CA SER A 3 24.87 -5.18 -8.90
C SER A 3 24.44 -3.71 -8.72
N PRO A 4 23.41 -3.43 -7.90
CA PRO A 4 23.01 -2.05 -7.66
C PRO A 4 24.15 -1.24 -7.06
N ASP A 5 24.18 0.06 -7.39
CA ASP A 5 25.08 1.01 -6.74
C ASP A 5 24.78 1.04 -5.25
N PRO A 6 25.77 1.10 -4.35
CA PRO A 6 25.52 1.29 -2.92
C PRO A 6 24.58 2.44 -2.58
N ALA A 7 24.58 3.52 -3.38
CA ALA A 7 23.65 4.64 -3.21
C ALA A 7 22.18 4.26 -3.48
N ASP A 8 21.92 3.22 -4.25
CA ASP A 8 20.57 2.76 -4.59
C ASP A 8 20.00 1.75 -3.60
N HIS A 9 20.82 1.17 -2.72
CA HIS A 9 20.35 0.15 -1.77
C HIS A 9 19.26 0.67 -0.83
N ASP A 10 19.40 1.88 -0.32
CA ASP A 10 18.38 2.49 0.56
C ASP A 10 17.07 2.74 -0.19
N VAL A 11 17.16 3.15 -1.46
CA VAL A 11 15.99 3.38 -2.30
C VAL A 11 15.31 2.05 -2.62
N ILE A 12 16.07 1.02 -2.98
CA ILE A 12 15.55 -0.33 -3.27
C ILE A 12 14.84 -0.88 -2.03
N ASP A 13 15.45 -0.79 -0.85
CA ASP A 13 14.87 -1.28 0.39
C ASP A 13 13.56 -0.57 0.72
N ALA A 14 13.52 0.75 0.53
CA ALA A 14 12.30 1.53 0.75
C ALA A 14 11.20 1.16 -0.26
N LEU A 15 11.53 1.02 -1.54
CA LEU A 15 10.56 0.60 -2.56
C LEU A 15 10.03 -0.81 -2.28
N ASP A 16 10.91 -1.72 -1.85
CA ASP A 16 10.51 -3.08 -1.47
C ASP A 16 9.60 -3.10 -0.24
N SER A 17 9.83 -2.22 0.72
CA SER A 17 8.93 -2.05 1.87
C SER A 17 7.51 -1.69 1.40
N PHE A 18 7.37 -0.77 0.44
CA PHE A 18 6.07 -0.42 -0.13
C PHE A 18 5.49 -1.51 -1.01
N TYR A 19 6.33 -2.26 -1.72
CA TYR A 19 5.90 -3.46 -2.43
C TYR A 19 5.23 -4.45 -1.45
N CYS A 20 5.88 -4.74 -0.34
CA CYS A 20 5.35 -5.63 0.69
C CYS A 20 4.01 -5.11 1.24
N HIS A 21 3.92 -3.81 1.53
CA HIS A 21 2.67 -3.19 1.95
C HIS A 21 1.54 -3.42 0.95
N ASN A 22 1.79 -3.20 -0.33
CA ASN A 22 0.75 -3.33 -1.35
C ASN A 22 0.29 -4.78 -1.55
N VAL A 23 1.20 -5.75 -1.44
CA VAL A 23 0.82 -7.18 -1.45
C VAL A 23 -0.08 -7.51 -0.28
N ILE A 24 0.27 -7.06 0.92
CA ILE A 24 -0.54 -7.26 2.14
C ILE A 24 -1.90 -6.58 2.00
N ALA A 25 -1.94 -5.36 1.47
CA ALA A 25 -3.18 -4.61 1.28
C ALA A 25 -4.13 -5.33 0.32
N ALA A 26 -3.60 -5.92 -0.75
CA ALA A 26 -4.40 -6.70 -1.68
C ALA A 26 -4.98 -7.96 -1.02
N LEU A 27 -4.18 -8.68 -0.25
CA LEU A 27 -4.64 -9.86 0.50
C LEU A 27 -5.72 -9.50 1.53
N TRP A 28 -5.50 -8.41 2.25
CA TRP A 28 -6.48 -7.91 3.22
C TRP A 28 -7.81 -7.55 2.54
N ALA A 29 -7.75 -6.82 1.44
CA ALA A 29 -8.95 -6.41 0.70
C ALA A 29 -9.72 -7.62 0.15
N ASP A 30 -9.01 -8.61 -0.41
CA ASP A 30 -9.64 -9.85 -0.89
C ASP A 30 -10.31 -10.60 0.26
N ALA A 31 -9.66 -10.68 1.42
CA ALA A 31 -10.22 -11.35 2.59
C ALA A 31 -11.48 -10.64 3.12
N VAL A 32 -11.45 -9.31 3.17
CA VAL A 32 -12.61 -8.52 3.59
C VAL A 32 -13.75 -8.66 2.58
N ALA A 33 -13.46 -8.57 1.28
CA ALA A 33 -14.48 -8.67 0.24
C ALA A 33 -15.30 -9.97 0.34
N ASN A 34 -14.63 -11.07 0.67
CA ASN A 34 -15.29 -12.38 0.82
C ASN A 34 -16.13 -12.51 2.10
N ARG A 35 -15.98 -11.59 3.05
CA ARG A 35 -16.62 -11.67 4.36
C ARG A 35 -17.63 -10.56 4.61
N LEU A 36 -17.91 -9.71 3.61
CA LEU A 36 -18.87 -8.62 3.78
C LEU A 36 -20.26 -9.17 4.12
N GLU A 37 -20.92 -8.54 5.10
CA GLU A 37 -22.25 -8.92 5.56
C GLU A 37 -23.13 -7.68 5.74
N GLY A 38 -24.43 -7.84 5.61
CA GLY A 38 -25.42 -6.81 5.91
C GLY A 38 -25.20 -5.53 5.10
N MET A 39 -25.26 -4.38 5.77
CA MET A 39 -25.09 -3.07 5.13
C MET A 39 -23.71 -2.87 4.50
N ALA A 40 -22.70 -3.56 4.99
CA ALA A 40 -21.37 -3.48 4.40
C ALA A 40 -21.35 -3.98 2.95
N ILE A 41 -22.19 -4.93 2.59
CA ILE A 41 -22.33 -5.40 1.21
C ILE A 41 -22.76 -4.24 0.30
N TYR A 42 -23.80 -3.52 0.70
CA TYR A 42 -24.33 -2.40 -0.10
C TYR A 42 -23.31 -1.27 -0.28
N LEU A 43 -22.57 -0.97 0.77
CA LEU A 43 -21.69 0.21 0.77
C LEU A 43 -20.30 -0.08 0.22
N LEU A 44 -19.82 -1.30 0.31
CA LEU A 44 -18.40 -1.63 0.10
C LEU A 44 -18.13 -2.71 -0.94
N SER A 45 -19.15 -3.40 -1.46
CA SER A 45 -18.94 -4.51 -2.40
C SER A 45 -18.23 -4.10 -3.70
N ASP A 46 -18.39 -2.85 -4.15
CA ASP A 46 -17.68 -2.32 -5.31
C ASP A 46 -16.33 -1.70 -4.93
N LYS A 47 -16.23 -1.14 -3.73
CA LYS A 47 -15.07 -0.37 -3.29
C LYS A 47 -13.90 -1.24 -2.83
N ILE A 48 -14.18 -2.33 -2.11
CA ILE A 48 -13.11 -3.20 -1.58
C ILE A 48 -12.35 -3.90 -2.71
N PRO A 49 -13.00 -4.46 -3.75
CA PRO A 49 -12.26 -5.00 -4.90
C PRO A 49 -11.38 -3.98 -5.62
N GLU A 50 -11.82 -2.72 -5.70
CA GLU A 50 -10.99 -1.64 -6.28
C GLU A 50 -9.72 -1.40 -5.46
N VAL A 51 -9.79 -1.51 -4.13
CA VAL A 51 -8.62 -1.42 -3.26
C VAL A 51 -7.61 -2.52 -3.59
N ALA A 52 -8.09 -3.75 -3.75
CA ALA A 52 -7.24 -4.89 -4.11
C ALA A 52 -6.56 -4.70 -5.47
N GLU A 53 -7.30 -4.27 -6.48
CA GLU A 53 -6.77 -4.03 -7.82
C GLU A 53 -5.72 -2.91 -7.83
N HIS A 54 -6.01 -1.82 -7.14
CA HIS A 54 -5.07 -0.71 -7.01
C HIS A 54 -3.77 -1.15 -6.32
N ALA A 55 -3.88 -1.90 -5.24
CA ALA A 55 -2.72 -2.40 -4.51
C ALA A 55 -1.86 -3.34 -5.37
N ARG A 56 -2.49 -4.23 -6.14
CA ARG A 56 -1.76 -5.11 -7.07
C ARG A 56 -1.05 -4.32 -8.16
N ALA A 57 -1.70 -3.31 -8.73
CA ALA A 57 -1.10 -2.44 -9.75
C ALA A 57 0.09 -1.65 -9.18
N ALA A 58 -0.05 -1.11 -7.98
CA ALA A 58 1.03 -0.41 -7.28
C ALA A 58 2.22 -1.34 -7.00
N ALA A 59 1.94 -2.56 -6.52
CA ALA A 59 2.98 -3.57 -6.26
C ALA A 59 3.76 -3.89 -7.54
N ARG A 60 3.07 -4.02 -8.66
CA ARG A 60 3.71 -4.32 -9.95
C ARG A 60 4.63 -3.18 -10.40
N ARG A 61 4.17 -1.93 -10.29
CA ARG A 61 4.99 -0.76 -10.62
C ARG A 61 6.23 -0.66 -9.76
N LEU A 62 6.10 -0.94 -8.46
CA LEU A 62 7.22 -0.95 -7.51
C LEU A 62 8.21 -2.08 -7.85
N ALA A 63 7.72 -3.27 -8.15
CA ALA A 63 8.55 -4.41 -8.54
C ALA A 63 9.35 -4.11 -9.82
N ASP A 64 8.71 -3.49 -10.82
CA ASP A 64 9.38 -3.11 -12.07
C ASP A 64 10.49 -2.08 -11.80
N ARG A 65 10.23 -1.09 -10.95
CA ARG A 65 11.24 -0.08 -10.62
C ARG A 65 12.42 -0.67 -9.85
N ILE A 66 12.15 -1.58 -8.91
CA ILE A 66 13.20 -2.30 -8.16
C ILE A 66 14.08 -3.09 -9.13
N GLY A 67 13.47 -3.79 -10.09
CA GLY A 67 14.20 -4.51 -11.13
C GLY A 67 15.07 -3.59 -11.98
N ASP A 68 14.57 -2.43 -12.37
CA ASP A 68 15.32 -1.41 -13.14
C ASP A 68 16.55 -0.91 -12.37
N LEU A 69 16.46 -0.84 -11.05
CA LEU A 69 17.57 -0.44 -10.18
C LEU A 69 18.55 -1.58 -9.88
N GLY A 70 18.30 -2.78 -10.42
CA GLY A 70 19.16 -3.95 -10.21
C GLY A 70 18.88 -4.72 -8.93
N GLY A 71 17.78 -4.42 -8.24
CA GLY A 71 17.36 -5.12 -7.04
C GLY A 71 16.36 -6.24 -7.32
N ALA A 72 15.87 -6.85 -6.24
CA ALA A 72 14.83 -7.87 -6.28
C ALA A 72 13.82 -7.64 -5.16
N ILE A 73 12.56 -7.91 -5.44
CA ILE A 73 11.48 -7.84 -4.45
C ILE A 73 11.61 -8.96 -3.41
N THR A 74 11.01 -8.75 -2.26
CA THR A 74 10.85 -9.80 -1.25
C THR A 74 10.02 -10.94 -1.84
N ALA A 75 10.61 -12.14 -1.91
CA ALA A 75 9.97 -13.32 -2.49
C ALA A 75 9.33 -14.23 -1.44
N ASP A 76 9.80 -14.19 -0.20
CA ASP A 76 9.30 -15.04 0.87
C ASP A 76 8.04 -14.42 1.51
N PRO A 77 6.85 -15.05 1.37
CA PRO A 77 5.61 -14.52 1.94
C PRO A 77 5.67 -14.29 3.45
N ARG A 78 6.50 -15.05 4.17
CA ARG A 78 6.64 -14.91 5.63
C ARG A 78 7.30 -13.60 6.04
N GLN A 79 8.03 -12.94 5.14
CA GLN A 79 8.75 -11.69 5.40
C GLN A 79 7.95 -10.44 5.04
N LEU A 80 6.82 -10.57 4.36
CA LEU A 80 6.05 -9.41 3.86
C LEU A 80 5.63 -8.47 4.98
N ILE A 81 5.09 -9.01 6.06
CA ILE A 81 4.59 -8.21 7.19
C ILE A 81 5.73 -7.48 7.88
N ASP A 82 6.85 -8.16 8.10
CA ASP A 82 8.00 -7.58 8.80
C ASP A 82 8.66 -6.45 8.00
N ARG A 83 8.58 -6.52 6.68
CA ARG A 83 9.22 -5.54 5.79
C ARG A 83 8.32 -4.38 5.37
N ALA A 84 7.01 -4.49 5.55
CA ALA A 84 6.09 -3.39 5.26
C ALA A 84 6.31 -2.22 6.23
N PRO A 85 6.04 -0.96 5.80
CA PRO A 85 6.21 0.20 6.67
C PRO A 85 5.32 0.14 7.90
N GLY A 86 5.87 0.53 9.06
CA GLY A 86 5.18 0.51 10.34
C GLY A 86 5.02 -0.90 10.90
N ASP A 87 4.47 -0.96 12.10
CA ASP A 87 4.12 -2.25 12.73
C ASP A 87 2.77 -2.70 12.17
N VAL A 88 2.81 -3.67 11.25
CA VAL A 88 1.59 -4.18 10.62
C VAL A 88 0.95 -5.22 11.52
N GLU A 89 -0.26 -4.94 11.97
CA GLU A 89 -1.12 -5.92 12.58
C GLU A 89 -2.15 -6.37 11.53
N PHE A 90 -1.93 -7.54 10.93
CA PHE A 90 -2.84 -8.07 9.92
C PHE A 90 -4.05 -8.70 10.61
N THR A 91 -5.13 -7.93 10.70
CA THR A 91 -6.40 -8.38 11.28
C THR A 91 -7.54 -8.10 10.32
N ILE A 92 -8.57 -8.93 10.37
CA ILE A 92 -9.80 -8.72 9.62
C ILE A 92 -10.82 -8.10 10.58
N PRO A 93 -11.28 -6.86 10.30
CA PRO A 93 -12.28 -6.21 11.15
C PRO A 93 -13.63 -6.90 11.04
N ASP A 94 -14.59 -6.42 11.84
CA ASP A 94 -15.98 -6.85 11.71
C ASP A 94 -16.52 -6.47 10.33
N CYS A 95 -16.72 -7.45 9.46
CA CYS A 95 -17.13 -7.24 8.08
C CYS A 95 -18.63 -6.97 7.90
N SER A 96 -19.38 -6.91 8.98
CA SER A 96 -20.74 -6.35 9.01
C SER A 96 -20.76 -4.85 9.31
N SER A 97 -19.63 -4.29 9.70
CA SER A 97 -19.49 -2.88 10.09
C SER A 97 -18.67 -2.09 9.06
N PRO A 98 -19.31 -1.27 8.22
CA PRO A 98 -18.57 -0.39 7.31
C PRO A 98 -17.60 0.54 8.06
N ARG A 99 -17.99 0.99 9.24
CA ARG A 99 -17.16 1.84 10.09
C ARG A 99 -15.90 1.14 10.58
N ALA A 100 -16.00 -0.13 11.00
CA ALA A 100 -14.84 -0.90 11.45
C ALA A 100 -13.84 -1.11 10.30
N ILE A 101 -14.33 -1.42 9.11
CA ILE A 101 -13.52 -1.61 7.90
C ILE A 101 -12.83 -0.29 7.54
N ALA A 102 -13.57 0.81 7.48
CA ALA A 102 -13.04 2.12 7.14
C ALA A 102 -12.01 2.62 8.16
N SER A 103 -12.24 2.39 9.45
CA SER A 103 -11.31 2.78 10.51
C SER A 103 -9.98 2.05 10.41
N TYR A 104 -10.01 0.75 10.11
CA TYR A 104 -8.78 -0.03 9.87
C TYR A 104 -8.02 0.53 8.67
N ALA A 105 -8.71 0.75 7.56
CA ALA A 105 -8.12 1.29 6.34
C ALA A 105 -7.49 2.68 6.58
N LEU A 106 -8.17 3.56 7.29
CA LEU A 106 -7.67 4.90 7.59
C LEU A 106 -6.39 4.86 8.41
N HIS A 107 -6.34 4.03 9.43
CA HIS A 107 -5.14 3.88 10.27
C HIS A 107 -3.94 3.47 9.42
N ARG A 108 -4.14 2.50 8.53
CA ARG A 108 -3.07 2.01 7.63
C ARG A 108 -2.66 3.08 6.60
N LEU A 109 -3.62 3.80 6.04
CA LEU A 109 -3.37 4.88 5.09
C LEU A 109 -2.53 6.01 5.70
N ASP A 110 -2.80 6.39 6.94
CA ASP A 110 -2.03 7.42 7.63
C ASP A 110 -0.55 7.04 7.75
N ILE A 111 -0.27 5.78 8.11
CA ILE A 111 1.10 5.27 8.20
C ILE A 111 1.78 5.28 6.83
N ILE A 112 1.10 4.82 5.80
CA ILE A 112 1.66 4.69 4.46
C ILE A 112 1.90 6.06 3.80
N ILE A 113 0.99 6.99 3.95
CA ILE A 113 1.16 8.35 3.42
C ILE A 113 2.38 9.01 4.03
N ASP A 114 2.54 8.92 5.34
CA ASP A 114 3.70 9.45 6.04
C ASP A 114 5.02 8.81 5.56
N ALA A 115 5.01 7.50 5.40
CA ALA A 115 6.16 6.76 4.89
C ALA A 115 6.52 7.15 3.43
N TYR A 116 5.54 7.34 2.56
CA TYR A 116 5.78 7.82 1.19
C TYR A 116 6.38 9.23 1.18
N GLN A 117 5.92 10.12 2.04
CA GLN A 117 6.48 11.47 2.15
C GLN A 117 7.96 11.42 2.56
N THR A 118 8.31 10.55 3.49
CA THR A 118 9.70 10.32 3.88
C THR A 118 10.54 9.81 2.72
N LEU A 119 10.01 8.88 1.91
CA LEU A 119 10.72 8.38 0.73
C LEU A 119 10.89 9.46 -0.33
N LEU A 120 9.88 10.31 -0.55
CA LEU A 120 10.00 11.43 -1.48
C LEU A 120 11.20 12.32 -1.17
N ASP A 121 11.42 12.63 0.10
CA ASP A 121 12.55 13.45 0.52
C ASP A 121 13.89 12.77 0.21
N LYS A 122 13.97 11.45 0.29
CA LYS A 122 15.18 10.69 -0.04
C LYS A 122 15.49 10.68 -1.54
N VAL A 123 14.48 10.58 -2.39
CA VAL A 123 14.68 10.45 -3.85
C VAL A 123 14.66 11.77 -4.59
N ARG A 124 14.20 12.85 -3.96
CA ARG A 124 14.13 14.17 -4.55
C ARG A 124 15.51 14.65 -5.01
N GLY A 125 15.64 14.93 -6.31
CA GLY A 125 16.90 15.39 -6.90
C GLY A 125 17.98 14.33 -7.05
N ARG A 126 17.69 13.07 -6.69
CA ARG A 126 18.64 11.95 -6.78
C ARG A 126 18.20 10.88 -7.79
N ASP A 127 16.89 10.60 -7.83
CA ASP A 127 16.31 9.59 -8.70
C ASP A 127 14.94 10.09 -9.18
N ASP A 128 14.94 10.76 -10.33
CA ASP A 128 13.73 11.38 -10.88
C ASP A 128 12.64 10.36 -11.24
N VAL A 129 13.03 9.17 -11.67
CA VAL A 129 12.07 8.12 -12.05
C VAL A 129 11.37 7.58 -10.82
N SER A 130 12.13 7.26 -9.76
CA SER A 130 11.54 6.83 -8.49
C SER A 130 10.72 7.94 -7.84
N PHE A 131 11.18 9.19 -7.93
CA PHE A 131 10.43 10.35 -7.44
C PHE A 131 9.05 10.43 -8.11
N ALA A 132 8.99 10.37 -9.45
CA ALA A 132 7.73 10.41 -10.18
C ALA A 132 6.79 9.28 -9.80
N LEU A 133 7.30 8.06 -9.66
CA LEU A 133 6.52 6.90 -9.23
C LEU A 133 5.94 7.11 -7.83
N VAL A 134 6.74 7.55 -6.88
CA VAL A 134 6.30 7.76 -5.50
C VAL A 134 5.29 8.91 -5.40
N VAL A 135 5.44 9.98 -6.18
CA VAL A 135 4.45 11.05 -6.27
C VAL A 135 3.09 10.51 -6.69
N ASP A 136 3.05 9.67 -7.72
CA ASP A 136 1.81 9.06 -8.20
C ASP A 136 1.16 8.17 -7.12
N LEU A 137 1.96 7.33 -6.47
CA LEU A 137 1.46 6.42 -5.45
C LEU A 137 0.95 7.19 -4.22
N LEU A 138 1.67 8.22 -3.81
CA LEU A 138 1.25 9.10 -2.71
C LEU A 138 -0.05 9.82 -3.03
N ALA A 139 -0.18 10.36 -4.24
CA ALA A 139 -1.40 11.05 -4.66
C ALA A 139 -2.61 10.10 -4.62
N ALA A 140 -2.46 8.88 -5.08
CA ALA A 140 -3.52 7.87 -5.06
C ALA A 140 -3.94 7.50 -3.63
N GLU A 141 -2.97 7.32 -2.72
CA GLU A 141 -3.26 7.00 -1.32
C GLU A 141 -3.92 8.19 -0.60
N THR A 142 -3.49 9.41 -0.90
CA THR A 142 -4.09 10.63 -0.34
C THR A 142 -5.54 10.79 -0.78
N HIS A 143 -5.82 10.50 -2.05
CA HIS A 143 -7.18 10.52 -2.59
C HIS A 143 -8.06 9.46 -1.88
N ARG A 144 -7.55 8.26 -1.73
CA ARG A 144 -8.26 7.18 -1.03
C ARG A 144 -8.54 7.55 0.43
N ARG A 145 -7.58 8.20 1.09
CA ARG A 145 -7.76 8.66 2.48
C ARG A 145 -8.96 9.61 2.57
N ALA A 146 -9.10 10.54 1.64
CA ALA A 146 -10.23 11.46 1.59
C ALA A 146 -11.56 10.70 1.41
N ASP A 147 -11.59 9.68 0.56
CA ASP A 147 -12.77 8.85 0.35
C ASP A 147 -13.16 8.07 1.62
N VAL A 148 -12.18 7.53 2.33
CA VAL A 148 -12.41 6.79 3.59
C VAL A 148 -12.94 7.72 4.66
N ILE A 149 -12.39 8.92 4.80
CA ILE A 149 -12.88 9.93 5.76
C ILE A 149 -14.33 10.30 5.45
N ALA A 150 -14.65 10.52 4.16
CA ALA A 150 -16.02 10.81 3.75
C ALA A 150 -16.98 9.67 4.10
N ALA A 151 -16.55 8.42 3.91
CA ALA A 151 -17.34 7.24 4.26
C ALA A 151 -17.58 7.13 5.77
N LEU A 152 -16.56 7.45 6.59
CA LEU A 152 -16.70 7.45 8.05
C LEU A 152 -17.65 8.55 8.53
N ALA A 153 -17.65 9.72 7.90
CA ALA A 153 -18.54 10.82 8.25
C ALA A 153 -20.01 10.51 7.93
N GLY A 154 -20.26 9.67 6.93
CA GLY A 154 -21.60 9.24 6.51
C GLY A 154 -22.14 8.00 7.21
N SER A 155 -21.34 7.37 8.05
CA SER A 155 -21.72 6.11 8.70
C SER A 155 -22.26 6.27 10.10
#